data_29c15844f983cc7a1891210127c5b518
#
_entry.id   29c15844f983cc7a1891210127c5b518
#
_cell.length_a   1.000
_cell.length_b   1.000
_cell.length_c   1.000
_cell.angle_alpha   90.00
_cell.angle_beta   90.00
_cell.angle_gamma   90.00
#
_symmetry.space_group_name_H-M   'P 1'
#
loop_
_entity.id
_entity.type
_entity.pdbx_description
1 polymer ?
#
loop_
_entity_poly.entity_id
_entity_poly.type
_entity_poly.pdbx_seq_one_letter_code
_entity_poly.pdbx_strand_id
1 'polypeptide(L)'
;MKHLIGLLTAVLITGIASAQHGNSPSGHVNLGIKAGVNIYNIHNDDNTKYGQRTGYNFGLLGHIHFNSQFAVQPEIVFSTQGATIDNGNIKYNLDYINVPVLFQYMFDNGLRLQAGPQVGFLVIAKSKTGNSSIDVKNEMNPIDFAMSFGVSYVFPPTGFGIDARYNLGLSNINKNSTVNSTNRGFQFGMFYIFGHNSKMTK
;
A
#
# COMPACT_ATOMS: atom_id res chain seq x y z
N MET A 1 -15.45 10.81 10.28
CA MET A 1 -14.29 9.90 10.14
C MET A 1 -14.47 8.57 10.88
N LYS A 2 -14.90 8.53 12.15
CA LYS A 2 -15.10 7.26 12.90
C LYS A 2 -16.10 6.29 12.22
N HIS A 3 -17.17 6.80 11.62
CA HIS A 3 -18.17 5.98 10.91
C HIS A 3 -17.70 5.45 9.55
N LEU A 4 -16.80 6.15 8.85
CA LEU A 4 -16.26 5.73 7.56
C LEU A 4 -15.27 4.58 7.70
N ILE A 5 -14.43 4.61 8.75
CA ILE A 5 -13.49 3.54 9.08
C ILE A 5 -14.27 2.27 9.49
N GLY A 6 -15.34 2.43 10.27
CA GLY A 6 -16.22 1.32 10.65
C GLY A 6 -16.94 0.67 9.46
N LEU A 7 -17.32 1.46 8.45
CA LEU A 7 -17.97 0.93 7.24
C LEU A 7 -16.98 0.16 6.35
N LEU A 8 -15.75 0.65 6.20
CA LEU A 8 -14.71 -0.02 5.42
C LEU A 8 -14.27 -1.35 6.05
N THR A 9 -14.12 -1.38 7.39
CA THR A 9 -13.82 -2.63 8.10
C THR A 9 -14.98 -3.62 8.02
N ALA A 10 -16.24 -3.17 8.08
CA ALA A 10 -17.41 -4.03 7.95
C ALA A 10 -17.50 -4.66 6.55
N VAL A 11 -17.26 -3.90 5.47
CA VAL A 11 -17.30 -4.40 4.10
C VAL A 11 -16.18 -5.43 3.84
N LEU A 12 -14.97 -5.21 4.39
CA LEU A 12 -13.89 -6.19 4.29
C LEU A 12 -14.19 -7.48 5.06
N ILE A 13 -14.74 -7.38 6.28
CA ILE A 13 -15.06 -8.53 7.12
C ILE A 13 -16.23 -9.34 6.52
N THR A 14 -17.26 -8.68 6.00
CA THR A 14 -18.39 -9.37 5.36
C THR A 14 -18.00 -10.05 4.03
N GLY A 15 -17.09 -9.45 3.26
CA GLY A 15 -16.53 -10.06 2.05
C GLY A 15 -15.76 -11.35 2.35
N ILE A 16 -14.98 -11.37 3.43
CA ILE A 16 -14.24 -12.56 3.88
C ILE A 16 -15.17 -13.65 4.42
N ALA A 17 -16.21 -13.28 5.18
CA ALA A 17 -17.16 -14.23 5.74
C ALA A 17 -18.02 -14.92 4.66
N SER A 18 -18.40 -14.20 3.60
CA SER A 18 -19.17 -14.76 2.48
C SER A 18 -18.36 -15.74 1.61
N ALA A 19 -17.03 -15.57 1.53
CA ALA A 19 -16.14 -16.45 0.77
C ALA A 19 -15.94 -17.83 1.44
N GLN A 20 -16.29 -17.98 2.72
CA GLN A 20 -16.16 -19.27 3.45
C GLN A 20 -17.38 -20.19 3.33
N HIS A 21 -18.51 -19.73 2.78
CA HIS A 21 -19.77 -20.51 2.73
C HIS A 21 -20.15 -21.02 1.33
N GLY A 22 -19.32 -20.85 0.32
CA GLY A 22 -19.57 -21.34 -1.03
C GLY A 22 -18.76 -22.60 -1.34
N ASN A 23 -19.42 -23.70 -1.66
CA ASN A 23 -18.84 -24.92 -2.27
C ASN A 23 -18.37 -24.67 -3.73
N SER A 24 -17.66 -23.55 -3.97
CA SER A 24 -17.11 -23.26 -5.29
C SER A 24 -15.63 -23.66 -5.35
N PRO A 25 -15.18 -24.37 -6.40
CA PRO A 25 -13.81 -24.88 -6.53
C PRO A 25 -12.73 -23.77 -6.67
N SER A 26 -13.08 -22.50 -6.69
CA SER A 26 -12.21 -21.39 -7.08
C SER A 26 -12.28 -20.15 -6.20
N GLY A 27 -12.35 -20.29 -4.87
CA GLY A 27 -12.48 -19.14 -3.97
C GLY A 27 -11.73 -19.26 -2.66
N HIS A 28 -10.49 -19.79 -2.67
CA HIS A 28 -9.69 -19.79 -1.43
C HIS A 28 -9.14 -18.41 -1.13
N VAL A 29 -9.55 -17.83 -0.02
CA VAL A 29 -8.98 -16.60 0.53
C VAL A 29 -7.88 -17.00 1.52
N ASN A 30 -6.64 -16.66 1.19
CA ASN A 30 -5.51 -16.82 2.09
C ASN A 30 -5.19 -15.47 2.72
N LEU A 31 -5.07 -15.45 4.03
CA LEU A 31 -4.63 -14.25 4.75
C LEU A 31 -3.11 -14.21 4.85
N GLY A 32 -2.53 -13.02 5.01
CA GLY A 32 -1.10 -12.86 5.18
C GLY A 32 -0.75 -11.58 5.90
N ILE A 33 0.52 -11.50 6.26
CA ILE A 33 1.14 -10.30 6.86
C ILE A 33 2.26 -9.81 5.95
N LYS A 34 2.53 -8.52 6.00
CA LYS A 34 3.65 -7.93 5.27
C LYS A 34 4.35 -6.86 6.09
N ALA A 35 5.65 -6.67 5.80
CA ALA A 35 6.45 -5.57 6.32
C ALA A 35 7.54 -5.19 5.32
N GLY A 36 7.99 -3.93 5.37
CA GLY A 36 9.00 -3.46 4.42
C GLY A 36 9.48 -2.04 4.65
N VAL A 37 10.23 -1.57 3.68
CA VAL A 37 10.78 -0.20 3.65
C VAL A 37 10.19 0.58 2.48
N ASN A 38 10.11 1.89 2.67
CA ASN A 38 9.60 2.84 1.69
C ASN A 38 10.69 3.85 1.33
N ILE A 39 10.71 4.27 0.07
CA ILE A 39 11.48 5.42 -0.41
C ILE A 39 10.50 6.30 -1.18
N TYR A 40 10.04 7.37 -0.54
CA TYR A 40 9.04 8.28 -1.10
C TYR A 40 9.62 9.66 -1.33
N ASN A 41 9.02 10.39 -2.28
CA ASN A 41 9.17 11.82 -2.40
C ASN A 41 7.83 12.47 -2.79
N ILE A 42 7.76 13.80 -2.72
CA ILE A 42 6.64 14.60 -3.20
C ILE A 42 7.05 15.19 -4.55
N HIS A 43 6.20 15.00 -5.55
CA HIS A 43 6.32 15.63 -6.85
C HIS A 43 5.28 16.75 -6.96
N ASN A 44 5.70 17.92 -7.39
CA ASN A 44 4.85 19.09 -7.55
C ASN A 44 5.10 19.80 -8.89
N ASP A 45 4.15 20.65 -9.28
CA ASP A 45 4.15 21.31 -10.58
C ASP A 45 4.97 22.62 -10.59
N ASP A 46 5.44 23.11 -9.41
CA ASP A 46 6.19 24.38 -9.27
C ASP A 46 7.71 24.22 -9.35
N ASN A 47 8.20 23.01 -9.71
CA ASN A 47 9.62 22.67 -9.78
C ASN A 47 10.41 22.77 -8.45
N THR A 48 9.76 22.92 -7.30
CA THR A 48 10.43 22.76 -6.01
C THR A 48 10.98 21.35 -5.88
N LYS A 49 12.28 21.22 -5.64
CA LYS A 49 12.94 19.92 -5.52
C LYS A 49 12.76 19.36 -4.12
N TYR A 50 11.94 18.35 -4.01
CA TYR A 50 11.86 17.54 -2.79
C TYR A 50 12.86 16.39 -2.84
N GLY A 51 13.57 16.19 -1.73
CA GLY A 51 14.43 15.04 -1.53
C GLY A 51 13.62 13.80 -1.11
N GLN A 52 14.21 12.66 -1.27
CA GLN A 52 13.60 11.38 -0.87
C GLN A 52 13.57 11.24 0.66
N ARG A 53 12.53 10.56 1.14
CA ARG A 53 12.41 10.14 2.54
C ARG A 53 12.29 8.62 2.61
N THR A 54 13.14 8.01 3.42
CA THR A 54 13.03 6.60 3.78
C THR A 54 12.05 6.44 4.92
N GLY A 55 11.20 5.43 4.81
CA GLY A 55 10.20 5.06 5.80
C GLY A 55 10.03 3.55 5.88
N TYR A 56 8.99 3.12 6.58
CA TYR A 56 8.62 1.72 6.72
C TYR A 56 7.14 1.51 6.45
N ASN A 57 6.78 0.27 6.20
CA ASN A 57 5.39 -0.16 6.05
C ASN A 57 5.19 -1.53 6.71
N PHE A 58 3.99 -1.75 7.19
CA PHE A 58 3.54 -3.05 7.68
C PHE A 58 2.02 -3.15 7.59
N GLY A 59 1.50 -4.37 7.43
CA GLY A 59 0.07 -4.54 7.27
C GLY A 59 -0.37 -5.98 7.07
N LEU A 60 -1.64 -6.09 6.71
CA LEU A 60 -2.33 -7.34 6.42
C LEU A 60 -2.64 -7.39 4.93
N LEU A 61 -2.69 -8.61 4.40
CA LEU A 61 -3.14 -8.87 3.04
C LEU A 61 -4.12 -10.05 3.00
N GLY A 62 -5.04 -9.98 2.06
CA GLY A 62 -5.86 -11.10 1.63
C GLY A 62 -5.44 -11.49 0.21
N HIS A 63 -5.27 -12.77 -0.06
CA HIS A 63 -4.93 -13.26 -1.39
C HIS A 63 -6.04 -14.18 -1.89
N ILE A 64 -6.75 -13.75 -2.93
CA ILE A 64 -7.97 -14.35 -3.46
C ILE A 64 -7.69 -14.82 -4.88
N HIS A 65 -7.67 -16.14 -5.08
CA HIS A 65 -7.47 -16.73 -6.39
C HIS A 65 -8.79 -16.76 -7.18
N PHE A 66 -8.77 -16.32 -8.43
CA PHE A 66 -9.86 -16.55 -9.38
C PHE A 66 -9.61 -17.85 -10.18
N ASN A 67 -8.34 -18.07 -10.53
CA ASN A 67 -7.86 -19.29 -11.18
C ASN A 67 -6.37 -19.50 -10.88
N SER A 68 -5.70 -20.43 -11.57
CA SER A 68 -4.26 -20.71 -11.36
C SER A 68 -3.34 -19.52 -11.69
N GLN A 69 -3.76 -18.60 -12.56
CA GLN A 69 -2.92 -17.51 -13.08
C GLN A 69 -3.35 -16.12 -12.57
N PHE A 70 -4.61 -15.94 -12.12
CA PHE A 70 -5.13 -14.64 -11.72
C PHE A 70 -5.59 -14.64 -10.28
N ALA A 71 -5.21 -13.58 -9.57
CA ALA A 71 -5.65 -13.33 -8.21
C ALA A 71 -5.91 -11.82 -7.98
N VAL A 72 -6.64 -11.53 -6.90
CA VAL A 72 -6.74 -10.18 -6.34
C VAL A 72 -6.19 -10.18 -4.93
N GLN A 73 -5.42 -9.15 -4.63
CA GLN A 73 -4.78 -8.97 -3.32
C GLN A 73 -5.18 -7.62 -2.72
N PRO A 74 -6.30 -7.56 -1.95
CA PRO A 74 -6.58 -6.42 -1.09
C PRO A 74 -5.62 -6.40 0.10
N GLU A 75 -5.19 -5.19 0.49
CA GLU A 75 -4.31 -5.01 1.64
C GLU A 75 -4.79 -3.86 2.53
N ILE A 76 -4.38 -3.88 3.80
CA ILE A 76 -4.44 -2.73 4.71
C ILE A 76 -3.03 -2.54 5.25
N VAL A 77 -2.40 -1.41 4.92
CA VAL A 77 -0.98 -1.16 5.18
C VAL A 77 -0.79 0.18 5.87
N PHE A 78 -0.23 0.19 7.06
CA PHE A 78 0.35 1.40 7.63
C PHE A 78 1.65 1.72 6.88
N SER A 79 1.80 2.95 6.43
CA SER A 79 2.92 3.37 5.57
C SER A 79 3.40 4.76 5.96
N THR A 80 4.67 4.88 6.33
CA THR A 80 5.31 6.16 6.57
C THR A 80 5.88 6.71 5.26
N GLN A 81 5.44 7.87 4.86
CA GLN A 81 5.73 8.51 3.57
C GLN A 81 6.14 9.97 3.79
N GLY A 82 6.35 10.70 2.69
CA GLY A 82 6.65 12.13 2.70
C GLY A 82 7.94 12.46 1.95
N ALA A 83 8.53 13.60 2.28
CA ALA A 83 9.69 14.14 1.58
C ALA A 83 10.59 14.95 2.51
N THR A 84 11.76 15.29 2.02
CA THR A 84 12.68 16.24 2.65
C THR A 84 12.85 17.48 1.78
N ILE A 85 13.12 18.65 2.38
CA ILE A 85 13.44 19.89 1.69
C ILE A 85 14.73 20.46 2.31
N ASP A 86 15.38 21.36 1.59
CA ASP A 86 16.55 22.10 2.05
C ASP A 86 17.65 21.17 2.57
N ASN A 87 18.14 20.29 1.68
CA ASN A 87 19.17 19.29 1.96
C ASN A 87 18.86 18.40 3.20
N GLY A 88 17.57 18.22 3.51
CA GLY A 88 17.14 17.39 4.62
C GLY A 88 16.90 18.13 5.94
N ASN A 89 17.06 19.46 5.99
CA ASN A 89 16.79 20.25 7.17
C ASN A 89 15.29 20.26 7.55
N ILE A 90 14.41 20.26 6.54
CA ILE A 90 12.96 20.18 6.73
C ILE A 90 12.48 18.79 6.27
N LYS A 91 11.71 18.12 7.13
CA LYS A 91 11.17 16.78 6.87
C LYS A 91 9.65 16.82 6.97
N TYR A 92 8.96 16.49 5.88
CA TYR A 92 7.54 16.23 5.89
C TYR A 92 7.30 14.74 6.18
N ASN A 93 6.71 14.49 7.33
CA ASN A 93 6.33 13.15 7.77
C ASN A 93 4.84 12.98 7.53
N LEU A 94 4.47 12.14 6.58
CA LEU A 94 3.10 11.82 6.23
C LEU A 94 2.89 10.32 6.46
N ASP A 95 2.09 9.97 7.46
CA ASP A 95 1.80 8.58 7.74
C ASP A 95 0.37 8.26 7.31
N TYR A 96 0.22 7.20 6.52
CA TYR A 96 -1.04 6.79 5.92
C TYR A 96 -1.44 5.38 6.35
N ILE A 97 -2.75 5.14 6.36
CA ILE A 97 -3.31 3.79 6.21
C ILE A 97 -3.70 3.66 4.75
N ASN A 98 -2.96 2.84 4.01
CA ASN A 98 -3.20 2.56 2.60
C ASN A 98 -4.03 1.29 2.43
N VAL A 99 -4.98 1.34 1.50
CA VAL A 99 -5.83 0.21 1.10
C VAL A 99 -5.67 0.00 -0.41
N PRO A 100 -4.62 -0.69 -0.85
CA PRO A 100 -4.49 -1.11 -2.24
C PRO A 100 -5.38 -2.33 -2.53
N VAL A 101 -5.87 -2.41 -3.77
CA VAL A 101 -6.51 -3.59 -4.34
C VAL A 101 -5.72 -3.96 -5.59
N LEU A 102 -4.89 -4.98 -5.49
CA LEU A 102 -3.94 -5.36 -6.54
C LEU A 102 -4.46 -6.54 -7.34
N PHE A 103 -4.56 -6.39 -8.64
CA PHE A 103 -4.73 -7.48 -9.57
C PHE A 103 -3.37 -8.12 -9.83
N GLN A 104 -3.31 -9.43 -9.74
CA GLN A 104 -2.05 -10.20 -9.89
C GLN A 104 -2.18 -11.17 -11.05
N TYR A 105 -1.15 -11.22 -11.89
CA TYR A 105 -0.87 -12.31 -12.81
C TYR A 105 0.25 -13.16 -12.23
N MET A 106 -0.01 -14.44 -12.04
CA MET A 106 0.88 -15.38 -11.38
C MET A 106 1.49 -16.33 -12.40
N PHE A 107 2.81 -16.43 -12.40
CA PHE A 107 3.55 -17.42 -13.17
C PHE A 107 3.78 -18.68 -12.36
N ASP A 108 3.93 -19.82 -13.01
CA ASP A 108 4.10 -21.13 -12.37
C ASP A 108 5.39 -21.22 -11.52
N ASN A 109 6.38 -20.37 -11.80
CA ASN A 109 7.65 -20.31 -11.08
C ASN A 109 7.59 -19.50 -9.77
N GLY A 110 6.43 -18.96 -9.39
CA GLY A 110 6.24 -18.13 -8.19
C GLY A 110 6.37 -16.63 -8.40
N LEU A 111 6.79 -16.19 -9.61
CA LEU A 111 6.81 -14.78 -9.98
C LEU A 111 5.38 -14.26 -10.16
N ARG A 112 5.12 -13.02 -9.76
CA ARG A 112 3.83 -12.36 -9.91
C ARG A 112 4.02 -10.93 -10.39
N LEU A 113 3.25 -10.51 -11.38
CA LEU A 113 3.08 -9.11 -11.76
C LEU A 113 1.82 -8.59 -11.09
N GLN A 114 1.87 -7.36 -10.60
CA GLN A 114 0.74 -6.78 -9.88
C GLN A 114 0.53 -5.31 -10.23
N ALA A 115 -0.73 -4.93 -10.34
CA ALA A 115 -1.13 -3.55 -10.55
C ALA A 115 -2.52 -3.31 -9.96
N GLY A 116 -2.78 -2.09 -9.47
CA GLY A 116 -4.12 -1.75 -8.99
C GLY A 116 -4.21 -0.40 -8.30
N PRO A 117 -5.45 0.05 -8.05
CA PRO A 117 -5.71 1.28 -7.34
C PRO A 117 -5.37 1.15 -5.86
N GLN A 118 -5.00 2.30 -5.27
CA GLN A 118 -4.76 2.45 -3.85
C GLN A 118 -5.48 3.69 -3.33
N VAL A 119 -6.12 3.57 -2.19
CA VAL A 119 -6.65 4.70 -1.41
C VAL A 119 -5.86 4.82 -0.13
N GLY A 120 -5.30 6.00 0.14
CA GLY A 120 -4.56 6.31 1.35
C GLY A 120 -5.38 7.23 2.27
N PHE A 121 -5.42 6.93 3.56
CA PHE A 121 -6.03 7.77 4.59
C PHE A 121 -4.92 8.37 5.46
N LEU A 122 -4.78 9.70 5.44
CA LEU A 122 -3.78 10.42 6.20
C LEU A 122 -4.08 10.37 7.70
N VAL A 123 -3.22 9.73 8.48
CA VAL A 123 -3.35 9.62 9.95
C VAL A 123 -2.49 10.65 10.68
N ILE A 124 -1.25 10.88 10.22
CA ILE A 124 -0.32 11.84 10.79
C ILE A 124 0.29 12.68 9.69
N ALA A 125 0.36 14.00 9.89
CA ALA A 125 1.10 14.91 9.03
C ALA A 125 1.88 15.92 9.90
N LYS A 126 3.21 15.85 9.86
CA LYS A 126 4.10 16.72 10.65
C LYS A 126 5.22 17.27 9.79
N SER A 127 5.45 18.57 9.91
CA SER A 127 6.65 19.22 9.41
C SER A 127 7.68 19.33 10.55
N LYS A 128 8.88 18.83 10.33
CA LYS A 128 9.99 18.84 11.30
C LYS A 128 11.13 19.68 10.77
N THR A 129 11.61 20.63 11.59
CA THR A 129 12.79 21.46 11.33
C THR A 129 13.66 21.45 12.58
N GLY A 130 14.82 20.80 12.52
CA GLY A 130 15.66 20.59 13.70
C GLY A 130 14.88 19.85 14.81
N ASN A 131 14.80 20.47 15.99
CA ASN A 131 14.07 19.92 17.16
C ASN A 131 12.58 20.33 17.18
N SER A 132 12.14 21.21 16.29
CA SER A 132 10.75 21.66 16.22
C SER A 132 9.90 20.75 15.36
N SER A 133 8.66 20.47 15.80
CA SER A 133 7.69 19.67 15.05
C SER A 133 6.33 20.36 15.08
N ILE A 134 5.78 20.66 13.91
CA ILE A 134 4.51 21.34 13.73
C ILE A 134 3.54 20.37 13.07
N ASP A 135 2.31 20.28 13.58
CA ASP A 135 1.23 19.52 12.95
C ASP A 135 0.69 20.32 11.75
N VAL A 136 0.74 19.72 10.56
CA VAL A 136 0.27 20.32 9.30
C VAL A 136 -0.92 19.54 8.71
N LYS A 137 -1.57 18.68 9.48
CA LYS A 137 -2.63 17.79 9.01
C LYS A 137 -3.85 18.54 8.45
N ASN A 138 -4.16 19.71 9.00
CA ASN A 138 -5.27 20.54 8.55
C ASN A 138 -5.04 21.18 7.17
N GLU A 139 -3.78 21.27 6.74
CA GLU A 139 -3.35 21.83 5.46
C GLU A 139 -3.29 20.75 4.37
N MET A 140 -3.40 19.47 4.75
CA MET A 140 -3.30 18.32 3.86
C MET A 140 -4.68 17.71 3.57
N ASN A 141 -4.81 17.14 2.39
CA ASN A 141 -5.98 16.34 2.04
C ASN A 141 -5.96 15.02 2.84
N PRO A 142 -7.10 14.65 3.48
CA PRO A 142 -7.16 13.45 4.30
C PRO A 142 -7.17 12.15 3.50
N ILE A 143 -7.43 12.23 2.18
CA ILE A 143 -7.50 11.08 1.28
C ILE A 143 -6.52 11.31 0.13
N ASP A 144 -5.74 10.28 -0.18
CA ASP A 144 -4.79 10.23 -1.28
C ASP A 144 -5.10 9.04 -2.20
N PHE A 145 -5.22 9.28 -3.50
CA PHE A 145 -5.43 8.25 -4.51
C PHE A 145 -4.13 8.00 -5.26
N ALA A 146 -3.83 6.72 -5.48
CA ALA A 146 -2.64 6.29 -6.19
C ALA A 146 -2.92 5.06 -7.07
N MET A 147 -2.05 4.82 -8.04
CA MET A 147 -1.90 3.54 -8.74
C MET A 147 -0.62 2.87 -8.28
N SER A 148 -0.72 1.59 -7.97
CA SER A 148 0.41 0.75 -7.58
C SER A 148 0.74 -0.21 -8.71
N PHE A 149 2.05 -0.33 -9.02
CA PHE A 149 2.59 -1.27 -10.00
C PHE A 149 3.76 -2.02 -9.37
N GLY A 150 3.85 -3.32 -9.54
CA GLY A 150 4.91 -4.05 -8.89
C GLY A 150 5.10 -5.47 -9.36
N VAL A 151 6.11 -6.06 -8.80
CA VAL A 151 6.45 -7.47 -8.96
C VAL A 151 6.59 -8.11 -7.58
N SER A 152 6.23 -9.37 -7.47
CA SER A 152 6.48 -10.14 -6.26
C SER A 152 6.90 -11.56 -6.60
N TYR A 153 7.57 -12.19 -5.68
CA TYR A 153 7.99 -13.57 -5.80
C TYR A 153 7.61 -14.32 -4.52
N VAL A 154 6.89 -15.42 -4.68
CA VAL A 154 6.57 -16.34 -3.59
C VAL A 154 7.46 -17.55 -3.70
N PHE A 155 8.14 -17.90 -2.62
CA PHE A 155 8.98 -19.08 -2.55
C PHE A 155 8.11 -20.33 -2.33
N PRO A 156 7.88 -21.15 -3.37
CA PRO A 156 7.12 -22.38 -3.19
C PRO A 156 7.93 -23.40 -2.36
N PRO A 157 7.31 -24.18 -1.47
CA PRO A 157 5.92 -24.19 -1.00
C PRO A 157 5.70 -23.40 0.29
N THR A 158 6.59 -22.42 0.63
CA THR A 158 6.69 -21.86 1.98
C THR A 158 5.59 -20.85 2.32
N GLY A 159 4.98 -20.21 1.31
CA GLY A 159 4.10 -19.05 1.51
C GLY A 159 4.83 -17.73 1.84
N PHE A 160 6.15 -17.78 2.03
CA PHE A 160 6.98 -16.60 2.17
C PHE A 160 7.23 -15.95 0.81
N GLY A 161 7.25 -14.63 0.76
CA GLY A 161 7.52 -13.90 -0.47
C GLY A 161 8.16 -12.54 -0.23
N ILE A 162 8.65 -11.99 -1.34
CA ILE A 162 9.20 -10.62 -1.41
C ILE A 162 8.42 -9.82 -2.45
N ASP A 163 8.30 -8.52 -2.26
CA ASP A 163 7.66 -7.62 -3.22
C ASP A 163 8.45 -6.33 -3.41
N ALA A 164 8.39 -5.83 -4.63
CA ALA A 164 8.86 -4.51 -5.01
C ALA A 164 7.76 -3.81 -5.80
N ARG A 165 7.43 -2.58 -5.41
CA ARG A 165 6.30 -1.85 -6.00
C ARG A 165 6.61 -0.36 -6.11
N TYR A 166 6.07 0.26 -7.15
CA TYR A 166 6.05 1.69 -7.34
C TYR A 166 4.62 2.20 -7.14
N ASN A 167 4.45 3.20 -6.28
CA ASN A 167 3.19 3.86 -6.02
C ASN A 167 3.22 5.24 -6.66
N LEU A 168 2.32 5.47 -7.61
CA LEU A 168 2.14 6.71 -8.35
C LEU A 168 0.93 7.46 -7.80
N GLY A 169 1.16 8.52 -7.01
CA GLY A 169 0.09 9.38 -6.52
C GLY A 169 -0.60 10.13 -7.66
N LEU A 170 -1.92 10.17 -7.63
CA LEU A 170 -2.78 10.77 -8.65
C LEU A 170 -3.53 12.00 -8.10
N SER A 171 -3.72 12.09 -6.80
CA SER A 171 -4.44 13.19 -6.15
C SER A 171 -3.48 14.25 -5.58
N ASN A 172 -3.98 15.49 -5.50
CA ASN A 172 -3.26 16.54 -4.79
C ASN A 172 -3.32 16.29 -3.29
N ILE A 173 -2.17 16.20 -2.64
CA ILE A 173 -2.08 16.03 -1.17
C ILE A 173 -2.26 17.34 -0.40
N ASN A 174 -2.14 18.50 -1.06
CA ASN A 174 -2.35 19.82 -0.44
C ASN A 174 -3.82 20.24 -0.54
N LYS A 175 -4.37 20.74 0.55
CA LYS A 175 -5.79 21.11 0.63
C LYS A 175 -6.09 22.48 0.01
N ASN A 176 -5.27 23.47 0.25
CA ASN A 176 -5.53 24.88 -0.09
C ASN A 176 -4.44 25.50 -1.00
N SER A 177 -3.66 24.69 -1.70
CA SER A 177 -2.60 25.15 -2.57
C SER A 177 -3.05 25.15 -4.04
N THR A 178 -2.65 26.18 -4.79
CA THR A 178 -2.73 26.22 -6.24
C THR A 178 -1.72 25.29 -6.91
N VAL A 179 -0.74 24.79 -6.15
CA VAL A 179 0.30 23.86 -6.60
C VAL A 179 -0.16 22.44 -6.35
N ASN A 180 -0.22 21.64 -7.41
CA ASN A 180 -0.50 20.21 -7.29
C ASN A 180 0.75 19.48 -6.77
N SER A 181 0.57 18.74 -5.70
CA SER A 181 1.62 17.92 -5.11
C SER A 181 1.12 16.48 -4.96
N THR A 182 1.88 15.51 -5.44
CA THR A 182 1.52 14.10 -5.39
C THR A 182 2.59 13.28 -4.70
N ASN A 183 2.19 12.29 -3.91
CA ASN A 183 3.11 11.32 -3.31
C ASN A 183 3.54 10.28 -4.35
N ARG A 184 4.84 10.03 -4.45
CA ARG A 184 5.38 8.97 -5.31
C ARG A 184 6.48 8.23 -4.58
N GLY A 185 6.57 6.92 -4.79
CA GLY A 185 7.65 6.20 -4.13
C GLY A 185 7.72 4.73 -4.46
N PHE A 186 8.87 4.18 -4.11
CA PHE A 186 9.13 2.75 -4.12
C PHE A 186 8.85 2.14 -2.76
N GLN A 187 8.34 0.93 -2.78
CA GLN A 187 8.09 0.11 -1.62
C GLN A 187 8.71 -1.25 -1.86
N PHE A 188 9.54 -1.70 -0.92
CA PHE A 188 10.16 -3.01 -0.92
C PHE A 188 9.75 -3.74 0.34
N GLY A 189 9.33 -4.98 0.22
CA GLY A 189 8.82 -5.71 1.36
C GLY A 189 9.01 -7.20 1.28
N MET A 190 8.71 -7.83 2.39
CA MET A 190 8.52 -9.26 2.51
C MET A 190 7.13 -9.53 3.09
N PHE A 191 6.57 -10.68 2.76
CA PHE A 191 5.26 -11.08 3.23
C PHE A 191 5.19 -12.59 3.46
N TYR A 192 4.21 -12.98 4.26
CA TYR A 192 3.90 -14.38 4.50
C TYR A 192 2.41 -14.62 4.34
N ILE A 193 2.04 -15.61 3.51
CA ILE A 193 0.65 -16.03 3.25
C ILE A 193 0.38 -17.29 4.05
N PHE A 194 -0.56 -17.20 4.99
CA PHE A 194 -0.97 -18.35 5.80
C PHE A 194 -1.74 -19.36 4.96
N GLY A 195 -1.52 -20.66 5.21
CA GLY A 195 -2.26 -21.72 4.54
C GLY A 195 -1.96 -21.87 3.05
N HIS A 196 -0.84 -21.31 2.57
CA HIS A 196 -0.39 -21.45 1.18
C HIS A 196 0.11 -22.88 0.93
N ASN A 197 -0.83 -23.82 0.80
CA ASN A 197 -0.51 -25.19 0.37
C ASN A 197 -0.38 -25.20 -1.15
N SER A 198 0.84 -25.11 -1.64
CA SER A 198 1.17 -25.38 -3.04
C SER A 198 1.02 -26.90 -3.28
N LYS A 199 -0.21 -27.37 -3.52
CA LYS A 199 -0.40 -28.62 -4.24
C LYS A 199 -0.03 -28.33 -5.70
N MET A 200 1.22 -28.50 -6.05
CA MET A 200 1.59 -28.69 -7.46
C MET A 200 0.92 -30.00 -7.89
N THR A 201 -0.24 -29.88 -8.53
CA THR A 201 -0.82 -30.98 -9.29
C THR A 201 0.11 -31.18 -10.49
N LYS A 202 0.79 -32.34 -10.51
CA LYS A 202 1.51 -32.84 -11.70
C LYS A 202 0.53 -33.13 -12.81
#